data_10a8c4465c8e630287954df0c9ba55b8
#
_entry.id   10a8c4465c8e630287954df0c9ba55b8
#
_cell.length_a   1.000
_cell.length_b   1.000
_cell.length_c   1.000
_cell.angle_alpha   90.00
_cell.angle_beta   90.00
_cell.angle_gamma   90.00
#
_symmetry.space_group_name_H-M   'P 1'
#
loop_
_entity.id
_entity.type
_entity.pdbx_description
1 polymer ?
#
loop_
_entity_poly.entity_id
_entity_poly.type
_entity_poly.pdbx_seq_one_letter_code
_entity_poly.pdbx_strand_id
1 'polypeptide(L)'
;MPKLKPSIRPSETYTEQNFLRVHTVAKTEPSTERLATIEHLSYQPKGDGHKPGWNCSTIVDGEAMSKEDAMFIARNYAIEHNVPVIYECHSD
;
A
#
# COMPACT_ATOMS: atom_id res chain seq x y z
N MET A 1 -0.11 -18.16 17.26
CA MET A 1 -1.00 -17.88 16.11
C MET A 1 -0.17 -17.56 14.88
N PRO A 2 -0.49 -18.14 13.74
CA PRO A 2 0.21 -17.76 12.53
C PRO A 2 -0.05 -16.30 12.20
N LYS A 3 0.97 -15.62 11.72
CA LYS A 3 0.82 -14.24 11.29
C LYS A 3 0.02 -14.19 10.00
N LEU A 4 -0.74 -13.11 9.83
CA LEU A 4 -1.47 -12.85 8.61
C LEU A 4 -0.48 -12.73 7.44
N LYS A 5 -0.77 -13.43 6.34
CA LYS A 5 -0.05 -13.23 5.10
C LYS A 5 -0.91 -12.37 4.17
N PRO A 6 -0.50 -11.13 3.91
CA PRO A 6 -1.30 -10.30 3.02
C PRO A 6 -1.27 -10.83 1.59
N SER A 7 -2.40 -10.73 0.90
CA SER A 7 -2.50 -11.07 -0.51
C SER A 7 -2.01 -9.89 -1.34
N ILE A 8 -1.16 -10.17 -2.33
CA ILE A 8 -0.66 -9.15 -3.24
C ILE A 8 -1.45 -9.24 -4.53
N ARG A 9 -2.07 -8.14 -4.94
CA ARG A 9 -2.95 -8.10 -6.12
C ARG A 9 -2.60 -6.91 -7.01
N PRO A 10 -2.80 -7.02 -8.33
CA PRO A 10 -2.65 -5.86 -9.21
C PRO A 10 -3.72 -4.82 -8.90
N SER A 11 -3.39 -3.55 -9.10
CA SER A 11 -4.26 -2.44 -8.73
C SER A 11 -5.32 -2.12 -9.78
N GLU A 12 -5.98 -3.13 -10.31
CA GLU A 12 -7.01 -2.90 -11.32
C GLU A 12 -8.37 -2.57 -10.69
N THR A 13 -8.66 -3.19 -9.57
CA THR A 13 -9.96 -3.00 -8.90
C THR A 13 -9.77 -3.09 -7.40
N TYR A 14 -10.14 -2.04 -6.69
CA TYR A 14 -10.05 -2.01 -5.22
C TYR A 14 -11.39 -2.49 -4.66
N THR A 15 -11.44 -3.77 -4.31
CA THR A 15 -12.67 -4.37 -3.76
C THR A 15 -12.64 -4.49 -2.24
N GLU A 16 -11.47 -4.30 -1.64
CA GLU A 16 -11.31 -4.44 -0.19
C GLU A 16 -11.53 -3.11 0.52
N GLN A 17 -11.94 -3.18 1.78
CA GLN A 17 -12.17 -2.00 2.61
C GLN A 17 -11.00 -1.69 3.55
N ASN A 18 -9.94 -2.48 3.47
CA ASN A 18 -8.72 -2.27 4.24
C ASN A 18 -7.56 -2.85 3.43
N PHE A 19 -6.72 -1.99 2.89
CA PHE A 19 -5.63 -2.44 2.04
C PHE A 19 -4.49 -1.43 2.03
N LEU A 20 -3.33 -1.90 1.60
CA LEU A 20 -2.22 -1.02 1.25
C LEU A 20 -2.18 -0.85 -0.27
N ARG A 21 -1.79 0.33 -0.69
CA ARG A 21 -1.53 0.60 -2.09
C ARG A 21 -0.06 0.96 -2.24
N VAL A 22 0.66 0.18 -3.03
CA VAL A 22 2.06 0.42 -3.34
C VAL A 22 2.15 0.89 -4.77
N HIS A 23 2.65 2.09 -4.97
CA HIS A 23 2.83 2.66 -6.28
C HIS A 23 4.29 3.03 -6.46
N THR A 24 4.93 2.57 -7.53
CA THR A 24 6.29 2.96 -7.86
C THR A 24 6.35 3.47 -9.28
N VAL A 25 7.21 4.46 -9.48
CA VAL A 25 7.42 5.07 -10.80
C VAL A 25 8.91 5.03 -11.08
N ALA A 26 9.28 4.64 -12.29
CA ALA A 26 10.67 4.59 -12.67
C ALA A 26 11.30 5.99 -12.67
N LYS A 27 12.49 6.09 -12.09
CA LYS A 27 13.25 7.33 -12.14
C LYS A 27 13.93 7.46 -13.50
N THR A 28 14.33 8.68 -13.81
CA THR A 28 15.10 8.94 -15.03
C THR A 28 16.45 8.21 -14.96
N GLU A 29 16.85 7.61 -16.07
CA GLU A 29 18.11 6.87 -16.14
C GLU A 29 19.31 7.73 -15.69
N PRO A 30 20.37 7.05 -15.21
CA PRO A 30 20.63 5.60 -15.29
C PRO A 30 20.27 4.81 -14.03
N SER A 31 19.47 5.35 -13.16
CA SER A 31 19.16 4.71 -11.88
C SER A 31 18.25 3.50 -12.04
N THR A 32 18.50 2.43 -11.29
CA THR A 32 17.58 1.31 -11.15
C THR A 32 16.57 1.53 -10.04
N GLU A 33 16.73 2.63 -9.30
CA GLU A 33 15.80 2.96 -8.23
C GLU A 33 14.50 3.51 -8.80
N ARG A 34 13.47 3.42 -7.99
CA ARG A 34 12.16 3.94 -8.33
C ARG A 34 11.71 4.89 -7.22
N LEU A 35 10.75 5.74 -7.53
CA LEU A 35 10.09 6.55 -6.50
C LEU A 35 8.88 5.77 -6.02
N ALA A 36 8.87 5.45 -4.74
CA ALA A 36 7.84 4.61 -4.14
C ALA A 36 6.92 5.42 -3.25
N THR A 37 5.63 5.17 -3.38
CA THR A 37 4.61 5.71 -2.48
C THR A 37 3.80 4.56 -1.94
N ILE A 38 3.67 4.48 -0.62
CA ILE A 38 2.91 3.44 0.05
C ILE A 38 1.86 4.12 0.91
N GLU A 39 0.61 3.74 0.71
CA GLU A 39 -0.52 4.31 1.42
C GLU A 39 -1.37 3.20 2.03
N HIS A 40 -1.90 3.46 3.21
CA HIS A 40 -2.84 2.57 3.87
C HIS A 40 -4.23 3.19 3.77
N LEU A 41 -5.13 2.49 3.11
CA LEU A 41 -6.51 2.94 2.95
C LEU A 41 -7.43 2.01 3.71
N SER A 42 -8.33 2.60 4.49
CA SER A 42 -9.33 1.83 5.21
C SER A 42 -10.66 2.58 5.17
N TYR A 43 -11.72 1.82 4.98
CA TYR A 43 -13.07 2.38 4.93
C TYR A 43 -13.68 2.32 6.32
N GLN A 44 -14.21 3.45 6.77
CA GLN A 44 -14.95 3.50 8.02
C GLN A 44 -16.44 3.62 7.71
N PRO A 45 -17.25 2.64 8.14
CA PRO A 45 -18.69 2.75 7.97
C PRO A 45 -19.26 3.85 8.86
N LYS A 46 -20.47 4.27 8.54
CA LYS A 46 -21.18 5.25 9.34
C LYS A 46 -21.25 4.78 10.79
N GLY A 47 -20.89 5.65 11.71
CA GLY A 47 -20.95 5.38 13.15
C GLY A 47 -21.41 6.61 13.90
N ASP A 48 -21.52 6.47 15.23
CA ASP A 48 -21.95 7.58 16.06
C ASP A 48 -20.96 8.74 15.96
N GLY A 49 -21.46 9.89 15.50
CA GLY A 49 -20.68 11.10 15.44
C GLY A 49 -19.80 11.25 14.20
N HIS A 50 -19.84 10.33 13.25
CA HIS A 50 -19.06 10.49 12.02
C HIS A 50 -19.76 9.89 10.80
N LYS A 51 -19.40 10.42 9.65
CA LYS A 51 -19.91 9.96 8.36
C LYS A 51 -19.07 8.82 7.82
N PRO A 52 -19.63 7.96 6.96
CA PRO A 52 -18.82 6.93 6.30
C PRO A 52 -17.79 7.59 5.38
N GLY A 53 -16.64 6.96 5.25
CA GLY A 53 -15.60 7.49 4.38
C GLY A 53 -14.33 6.69 4.45
N TRP A 54 -13.37 7.08 3.60
CA TRP A 54 -12.08 6.46 3.54
C TRP A 54 -11.07 7.24 4.36
N ASN A 55 -10.27 6.51 5.13
CA ASN A 55 -9.08 7.05 5.77
C ASN A 55 -7.87 6.65 4.96
N CYS A 56 -6.97 7.58 4.75
CA CYS A 56 -5.74 7.33 4.00
C CYS A 56 -4.56 7.81 4.84
N SER A 57 -3.62 6.92 5.11
CA SER A 57 -2.37 7.25 5.80
C SER A 57 -1.22 6.98 4.87
N THR A 58 -0.35 7.95 4.68
CA THR A 58 0.83 7.80 3.84
C THR A 58 1.98 7.25 4.68
N ILE A 59 2.52 6.10 4.29
CA ILE A 59 3.62 5.44 4.99
C ILE A 59 4.95 5.84 4.36
N VAL A 60 5.00 5.84 3.03
CA VAL A 60 6.16 6.26 2.25
C VAL A 60 5.65 7.22 1.18
N ASP A 61 6.27 8.38 1.08
CA ASP A 61 5.84 9.44 0.17
C ASP A 61 6.93 9.79 -0.83
N GLY A 62 6.94 9.08 -1.96
CA GLY A 62 7.84 9.38 -3.06
C GLY A 62 9.32 9.20 -2.74
N GLU A 63 9.67 8.19 -1.96
CA GLU A 63 11.05 7.92 -1.61
C GLU A 63 11.74 7.02 -2.64
N ALA A 64 13.01 7.29 -2.87
CA ALA A 64 13.81 6.50 -3.81
C ALA A 64 14.15 5.15 -3.20
N MET A 65 13.75 4.07 -3.85
CA MET A 65 14.04 2.71 -3.41
C MET A 65 13.74 1.74 -4.54
N SER A 66 14.21 0.50 -4.41
CA SER A 66 13.86 -0.54 -5.36
C SER A 66 12.42 -0.98 -5.15
N LYS A 67 11.86 -1.61 -6.18
CA LYS A 67 10.53 -2.20 -6.10
C LYS A 67 10.46 -3.24 -4.98
N GLU A 68 11.50 -4.05 -4.85
CA GLU A 68 11.59 -5.08 -3.80
C GLU A 68 11.59 -4.46 -2.41
N ASP A 69 12.31 -3.36 -2.23
CA ASP A 69 12.35 -2.66 -0.94
C ASP A 69 10.98 -2.08 -0.59
N ALA A 70 10.30 -1.50 -1.57
CA ALA A 70 8.95 -0.97 -1.36
C ALA A 70 7.99 -2.07 -0.93
N MET A 71 8.04 -3.22 -1.60
CA MET A 71 7.18 -4.36 -1.27
C MET A 71 7.53 -4.95 0.09
N PHE A 72 8.81 -4.95 0.45
CA PHE A 72 9.26 -5.40 1.77
C PHE A 72 8.65 -4.54 2.88
N ILE A 73 8.71 -3.22 2.73
CA ILE A 73 8.13 -2.28 3.68
C ILE A 73 6.62 -2.49 3.78
N ALA A 74 5.95 -2.61 2.64
CA ALA A 74 4.51 -2.80 2.60
C ALA A 74 4.09 -4.10 3.30
N ARG A 75 4.78 -5.20 3.04
CA ARG A 75 4.45 -6.49 3.66
C ARG A 75 4.64 -6.45 5.17
N ASN A 76 5.73 -5.85 5.64
CA ASN A 76 5.97 -5.73 7.08
C ASN A 76 4.90 -4.88 7.76
N TYR A 77 4.53 -3.77 7.14
CA TYR A 77 3.46 -2.94 7.66
C TYR A 77 2.12 -3.69 7.70
N ALA A 78 1.81 -4.41 6.63
CA ALA A 78 0.56 -5.16 6.54
C ALA A 78 0.46 -6.24 7.62
N ILE A 79 1.55 -6.96 7.86
CA ILE A 79 1.59 -7.99 8.90
C ILE A 79 1.42 -7.35 10.28
N GLU A 80 2.13 -6.26 10.53
CA GLU A 80 2.09 -5.57 11.81
C GLU A 80 0.72 -4.97 12.12
N HIS A 81 0.03 -4.46 11.11
CA HIS A 81 -1.25 -3.78 11.27
C HIS A 81 -2.45 -4.60 10.79
N ASN A 82 -2.23 -5.88 10.50
CA ASN A 82 -3.31 -6.80 10.07
C ASN A 82 -4.06 -6.32 8.84
N VAL A 83 -3.32 -5.82 7.86
CA VAL A 83 -3.90 -5.41 6.57
C VAL A 83 -3.92 -6.62 5.64
N PRO A 84 -5.10 -7.07 5.18
CA PRO A 84 -5.20 -8.35 4.46
C PRO A 84 -4.75 -8.31 3.01
N VAL A 85 -4.70 -7.14 2.37
CA VAL A 85 -4.43 -7.04 0.95
C VAL A 85 -3.45 -5.90 0.66
N ILE A 86 -2.54 -6.14 -0.26
CA ILE A 86 -1.64 -5.14 -0.82
C ILE A 86 -1.92 -5.05 -2.31
N TYR A 87 -2.34 -3.89 -2.79
CA TYR A 87 -2.45 -3.63 -4.22
C TYR A 87 -1.15 -2.99 -4.70
N GLU A 88 -0.58 -3.54 -5.77
CA GLU A 88 0.64 -3.00 -6.33
C GLU A 88 0.42 -2.43 -7.72
N CYS A 89 1.05 -1.29 -7.99
CA CYS A 89 1.00 -0.63 -9.28
C CYS A 89 2.39 -0.06 -9.57
N HIS A 90 3.05 -0.61 -10.56
CA HIS A 90 4.39 -0.19 -10.91
C HIS A 90 4.38 0.37 -12.32
N SER A 91 4.70 1.66 -12.44
CA SER A 91 4.71 2.36 -13.73
C SER A 91 6.15 2.58 -14.18
N ASP A 92 6.35 2.53 -15.46
CA ASP A 92 7.65 2.82 -16.08
C ASP A 92 7.75 4.29 -16.49
#